data_fa5c0172e93713f01cc03d2ecb02393c
#
_entry.id   fa5c0172e93713f01cc03d2ecb02393c
#
_cell.length_a   1.000
_cell.length_b   1.000
_cell.length_c   1.000
_cell.angle_alpha   90.00
_cell.angle_beta   90.00
_cell.angle_gamma   90.00
#
_symmetry.space_group_name_H-M   'P 1'
#
loop_
_entity.id
_entity.type
_entity.pdbx_description
1 polymer ?
#
loop_
_entity_poly.entity_id
_entity_poly.type
_entity_poly.pdbx_seq_one_letter_code
_entity_poly.pdbx_strand_id
1 'polypeptide(L)'
;MKQLTINDILVFCSHLRQEGMTMEEIKALPVYLGDDDELNGIHCGWYTNLVDSNDTEDEDNAYTVDLINENRCNIKLNGKAVLIS
;
A
#
# COMPACT_ATOMS: atom_id res chain seq x y z
N MET A 1 1.82 -15.20 6.78
CA MET A 1 0.99 -14.15 6.15
C MET A 1 1.69 -13.64 4.89
N LYS A 2 0.99 -13.57 3.78
CA LYS A 2 1.54 -13.08 2.52
C LYS A 2 1.42 -11.56 2.46
N GLN A 3 2.49 -10.89 2.06
CA GLN A 3 2.45 -9.44 1.87
C GLN A 3 1.54 -9.07 0.69
N LEU A 4 0.75 -8.03 0.88
CA LEU A 4 -0.10 -7.47 -0.16
C LEU A 4 0.75 -6.83 -1.26
N THR A 5 0.39 -7.08 -2.52
CA THR A 5 1.03 -6.48 -3.68
C THR A 5 0.01 -5.74 -4.53
N ILE A 6 0.49 -4.95 -5.48
CA ILE A 6 -0.41 -4.29 -6.46
C ILE A 6 -1.20 -5.32 -7.25
N ASN A 7 -0.61 -6.48 -7.56
CA ASN A 7 -1.34 -7.54 -8.25
C ASN A 7 -2.58 -7.99 -7.46
N ASP A 8 -2.46 -8.10 -6.13
CA ASP A 8 -3.61 -8.46 -5.28
C ASP A 8 -4.72 -7.42 -5.38
N ILE A 9 -4.36 -6.14 -5.46
CA ILE A 9 -5.31 -5.05 -5.61
C ILE A 9 -5.99 -5.11 -6.99
N LEU A 10 -5.23 -5.37 -8.04
CA LEU A 10 -5.80 -5.52 -9.39
C LEU A 10 -6.76 -6.71 -9.47
N VAL A 11 -6.42 -7.83 -8.86
CA VAL A 11 -7.29 -9.02 -8.78
C VAL A 11 -8.57 -8.67 -8.01
N PHE A 12 -8.45 -7.95 -6.90
CA PHE A 12 -9.61 -7.49 -6.14
C PHE A 12 -10.54 -6.62 -6.99
N CYS A 13 -9.99 -5.67 -7.75
CA CYS A 13 -10.79 -4.84 -8.66
C CYS A 13 -11.49 -5.68 -9.73
N SER A 14 -10.83 -6.72 -10.24
CA SER A 14 -11.42 -7.64 -11.21
C SER A 14 -12.62 -8.38 -10.60
N HIS A 15 -12.52 -8.81 -9.34
CA HIS A 15 -13.62 -9.45 -8.63
C HIS A 15 -14.82 -8.49 -8.45
N LEU A 16 -14.55 -7.23 -8.12
CA LEU A 16 -15.61 -6.22 -8.01
C LEU A 16 -16.36 -6.04 -9.33
N ARG A 17 -15.64 -6.07 -10.45
CA ARG A 17 -16.26 -6.02 -11.77
C ARG A 17 -17.15 -7.23 -12.04
N GLN A 18 -16.71 -8.42 -11.68
CA GLN A 18 -17.49 -9.65 -11.83
C GLN A 18 -18.76 -9.63 -10.97
N GLU A 19 -18.73 -8.94 -9.84
CA GLU A 19 -19.88 -8.76 -8.97
C GLU A 19 -20.87 -7.69 -9.46
N GLY A 20 -20.53 -7.00 -10.53
CA GLY A 20 -21.45 -6.05 -11.18
C GLY A 20 -21.09 -4.57 -11.00
N MET A 21 -20.00 -4.23 -10.30
CA MET A 21 -19.56 -2.84 -10.22
C MET A 21 -19.00 -2.38 -11.56
N THR A 22 -19.34 -1.14 -11.94
CA THR A 22 -18.77 -0.54 -13.13
C THR A 22 -17.33 -0.06 -12.84
N MET A 23 -16.53 0.12 -13.90
CA MET A 23 -15.18 0.67 -13.75
C MET A 23 -15.23 2.08 -13.14
N GLU A 24 -16.24 2.89 -13.50
CA GLU A 24 -16.37 4.23 -12.93
C GLU A 24 -16.64 4.19 -11.42
N GLU A 25 -17.45 3.24 -10.97
CA GLU A 25 -17.69 3.05 -9.54
C GLU A 25 -16.42 2.61 -8.81
N ILE A 26 -15.68 1.66 -9.38
CA ILE A 26 -14.43 1.16 -8.80
C ILE A 26 -13.40 2.28 -8.67
N LYS A 27 -13.23 3.09 -9.72
CA LYS A 27 -12.27 4.21 -9.72
C LYS A 27 -12.60 5.26 -8.66
N ALA A 28 -13.86 5.39 -8.28
CA ALA A 28 -14.30 6.40 -7.31
C ALA A 28 -14.28 5.89 -5.87
N LEU A 29 -13.96 4.62 -5.63
CA LEU A 29 -13.93 4.07 -4.26
C LEU A 29 -12.87 4.76 -3.42
N PRO A 30 -13.23 5.32 -2.25
CA PRO A 30 -12.22 5.87 -1.34
C PRO A 30 -11.39 4.75 -0.73
N VAL A 31 -10.14 5.07 -0.39
CA VAL A 31 -9.20 4.12 0.21
C VAL A 31 -8.94 4.53 1.65
N TYR A 32 -9.13 3.58 2.56
CA TYR A 32 -8.79 3.74 3.97
C TYR A 32 -7.72 2.74 4.35
N LEU A 33 -6.92 3.08 5.35
CA LEU A 33 -5.84 2.24 5.84
C LEU A 33 -6.15 1.81 7.27
N GLY A 34 -6.14 0.50 7.52
CA GLY A 34 -6.24 -0.03 8.87
C GLY A 34 -4.87 -0.05 9.55
N ASP A 35 -4.82 0.25 10.84
CA ASP A 35 -3.57 0.23 11.61
C ASP A 35 -3.04 -1.20 11.76
N ASP A 36 -3.94 -2.17 11.87
CA ASP A 36 -3.60 -3.57 12.00
C ASP A 36 -4.78 -4.45 11.53
N ASP A 37 -4.60 -5.75 11.57
CA ASP A 37 -5.63 -6.71 11.17
C ASP A 37 -6.82 -6.77 12.14
N GLU A 38 -6.67 -6.26 13.35
CA GLU A 38 -7.74 -6.15 14.34
C GLU A 38 -8.52 -4.83 14.24
N LEU A 39 -8.10 -3.94 13.35
CA LEU A 39 -8.74 -2.64 13.09
C LEU A 39 -8.84 -1.76 14.35
N ASN A 40 -7.76 -1.68 15.12
CA ASN A 40 -7.69 -0.81 16.30
C ASN A 40 -7.69 0.68 15.91
N GLY A 41 -7.46 1.00 14.66
CA GLY A 41 -7.56 2.35 14.13
C GLY A 41 -7.69 2.33 12.61
N ILE A 42 -8.29 3.38 12.05
CA ILE A 42 -8.48 3.52 10.61
C ILE A 42 -8.09 4.95 10.22
N HIS A 43 -7.30 5.07 9.16
CA HIS A 43 -6.89 6.35 8.60
C HIS A 43 -7.35 6.49 7.15
N CYS A 44 -7.56 7.73 6.71
CA CYS A 44 -7.76 8.00 5.28
C CYS A 44 -6.44 7.79 4.54
N GLY A 45 -6.54 7.27 3.32
CA GLY A 45 -5.42 7.27 2.39
C GLY A 45 -5.44 8.57 1.59
N TRP A 46 -4.35 9.32 1.62
CA TRP A 46 -4.26 10.62 0.95
C TRP A 46 -3.33 10.62 -0.26
N TYR A 47 -2.21 9.92 -0.16
CA TYR A 47 -1.14 9.99 -1.15
C TYR A 47 -0.61 8.61 -1.48
N THR A 48 -0.14 8.48 -2.71
CA THR A 48 0.60 7.30 -3.15
C THR A 48 2.02 7.72 -3.50
N ASN A 49 3.00 6.95 -3.04
CA ASN A 49 4.40 7.19 -3.34
C ASN A 49 5.09 5.91 -3.75
N LEU A 50 6.06 6.03 -4.64
CA LEU A 50 6.98 4.95 -4.94
C LEU A 50 8.22 5.13 -4.05
N VAL A 51 8.59 4.08 -3.32
CA VAL A 51 9.76 4.05 -2.44
C VAL A 51 10.77 3.08 -3.03
N ASP A 52 12.06 3.42 -2.97
CA ASP A 52 13.13 2.59 -3.52
C ASP A 52 14.29 2.47 -2.53
N SER A 53 14.54 1.24 -2.04
CA SER A 53 15.63 1.00 -1.09
C SER A 53 17.02 1.24 -1.68
N ASN A 54 17.13 1.26 -3.01
CA ASN A 54 18.40 1.48 -3.71
C ASN A 54 18.70 2.96 -3.95
N ASP A 55 17.72 3.85 -3.74
CA ASP A 55 17.93 5.29 -3.87
C ASP A 55 18.33 5.87 -2.51
N THR A 56 19.61 6.21 -2.36
CA THR A 56 20.17 6.75 -1.12
C THR A 56 20.43 8.25 -1.18
N GLU A 57 20.14 8.90 -2.32
CA GLU A 57 20.42 10.33 -2.50
C GLU A 57 19.25 11.20 -2.00
N ASP A 58 18.02 10.72 -2.06
CA ASP A 58 16.84 11.42 -1.59
C ASP A 58 16.66 11.15 -0.08
N GLU A 59 16.79 12.19 0.73
CA GLU A 59 16.68 12.07 2.19
C GLU A 59 15.31 11.62 2.65
N ASP A 60 14.24 12.10 2.01
CA ASP A 60 12.87 11.71 2.36
C ASP A 60 12.63 10.24 2.04
N ASN A 61 13.12 9.78 0.89
CA ASN A 61 13.03 8.38 0.52
C ASN A 61 13.82 7.49 1.50
N ALA A 62 15.05 7.88 1.84
CA ALA A 62 15.88 7.13 2.78
C ALA A 62 15.22 7.03 4.16
N TYR A 63 14.64 8.10 4.65
CA TYR A 63 13.91 8.12 5.91
C TYR A 63 12.70 7.17 5.86
N THR A 64 11.96 7.19 4.77
CA THR A 64 10.79 6.32 4.57
C THR A 64 11.20 4.85 4.51
N VAL A 65 12.30 4.55 3.81
CA VAL A 65 12.85 3.19 3.76
C VAL A 65 13.19 2.67 5.16
N ASP A 66 13.82 3.52 5.99
CA ASP A 66 14.14 3.15 7.37
C ASP A 66 12.89 2.83 8.17
N LEU A 67 11.84 3.64 8.04
CA LEU A 67 10.56 3.39 8.71
C LEU A 67 9.93 2.07 8.25
N ILE A 68 9.98 1.78 6.95
CA ILE A 68 9.45 0.53 6.41
C ILE A 68 10.21 -0.66 6.98
N ASN A 69 11.53 -0.57 7.06
CA ASN A 69 12.37 -1.65 7.56
C ASN A 69 12.22 -1.90 9.06
N GLU A 70 11.68 -0.93 9.80
CA GLU A 70 11.36 -1.06 11.23
C GLU A 70 9.97 -1.63 11.48
N ASN A 71 9.25 -2.05 10.43
CA ASN A 71 7.87 -2.51 10.55
C ASN A 71 7.72 -3.76 11.44
N ARG A 72 6.53 -3.93 11.99
CA ARG A 72 6.23 -5.01 12.93
C ARG A 72 6.26 -6.41 12.30
N CYS A 73 6.15 -6.48 10.98
CA CYS A 73 6.15 -7.76 10.27
C CYS A 73 7.57 -8.28 10.01
N ASN A 74 8.60 -7.50 10.34
CA ASN A 74 10.02 -7.82 10.10
C ASN A 74 10.33 -8.11 8.63
N ILE A 75 9.57 -7.50 7.72
CA ILE A 75 9.79 -7.62 6.28
C ILE A 75 10.66 -6.42 5.86
N LYS A 76 11.85 -6.72 5.36
CA LYS A 76 12.77 -5.69 4.88
C LYS A 76 12.46 -5.33 3.43
N LEU A 77 12.51 -4.05 3.11
CA LEU A 77 12.33 -3.59 1.75
C LEU A 77 13.58 -3.91 0.92
N ASN A 78 13.35 -4.57 -0.21
CA ASN A 78 14.39 -4.88 -1.19
C ASN A 78 13.91 -4.42 -2.56
N GLY A 79 14.38 -3.27 -3.01
CA GLY A 79 13.96 -2.67 -4.26
C GLY A 79 12.84 -1.65 -4.07
N LYS A 80 11.87 -1.68 -4.97
CA LYS A 80 10.79 -0.69 -5.02
C LYS A 80 9.53 -1.19 -4.32
N ALA A 81 8.79 -0.26 -3.74
CA ALA A 81 7.49 -0.53 -3.13
C ALA A 81 6.57 0.66 -3.27
N VAL A 82 5.27 0.41 -3.13
CA VAL A 82 4.26 1.46 -3.08
C VAL A 82 3.90 1.71 -1.62
N LEU A 83 3.92 2.97 -1.23
CA LEU A 83 3.45 3.43 0.07
C LEU A 83 2.19 4.27 -0.13
N ILE A 84 1.13 3.91 0.60
CA ILE A 84 -0.10 4.70 0.66
C ILE A 84 -0.15 5.35 2.04
N SER A 85 -0.28 6.65 2.07
CA SER A 85 -0.31 7.38 3.35
C SER A 85 -1.34 8.51 3.38
#